data_594c85560561d4d7e492b87b29eeaa4c
#
_entry.id   594c85560561d4d7e492b87b29eeaa4c
#
_cell.length_a   1.000
_cell.length_b   1.000
_cell.length_c   1.000
_cell.angle_alpha   90.00
_cell.angle_beta   90.00
_cell.angle_gamma   90.00
#
_symmetry.space_group_name_H-M   'P 1'
#
loop_
_entity.id
_entity.type
_entity.pdbx_description
1 polymer ?
#
loop_
_entity_poly.entity_id
_entity_poly.type
_entity_poly.pdbx_seq_one_letter_code
_entity_poly.pdbx_strand_id
1 'polypeptide(L)'
;MAGIFLTLALGLAGCMGGGPGATLTVGAEGFEPTEVTVDAGKSFDLEVVNDTKAVQTVTVEGRPGLRVLPGETSQRQIDSLAAGDHKVTLEGAPFEATIRAEE
;
A
#
# COMPACT_ATOMS: atom_id res chain seq x y z
N MET A 1 -1.62 6.19 -27.60
CA MET A 1 -1.35 5.96 -27.45
C MET A 1 -0.82 5.71 -26.64
N ALA A 2 -0.71 5.60 -26.49
CA ALA A 2 -0.31 5.41 -25.99
C ALA A 2 -0.02 5.05 -24.98
N GLY A 3 0.08 5.08 -24.63
CA GLY A 3 0.55 4.82 -23.70
C GLY A 3 0.37 3.91 -23.03
N ILE A 4 0.05 3.50 -23.20
CA ILE A 4 -0.28 2.63 -22.62
C ILE A 4 0.64 1.89 -22.25
N PHE A 5 1.07 1.65 -22.67
CA PHE A 5 1.92 0.96 -22.50
C PHE A 5 2.67 1.19 -21.46
N LEU A 6 2.66 1.85 -21.27
CA LEU A 6 3.47 2.23 -20.42
C LEU A 6 3.23 1.62 -19.19
N THR A 7 2.21 1.53 -18.94
CA THR A 7 1.95 1.15 -17.73
C THR A 7 2.44 -0.14 -17.43
N LEU A 8 2.35 -0.93 -18.18
CA LEU A 8 2.75 -2.16 -17.97
C LEU A 8 4.02 -2.24 -17.50
N ALA A 9 4.67 -1.58 -17.98
CA ALA A 9 5.98 -1.61 -17.68
C ALA A 9 6.11 -1.52 -16.23
N LEU A 10 5.32 -0.82 -15.65
CA LEU A 10 5.42 -0.66 -14.31
C LEU A 10 5.37 -1.90 -13.60
N GLY A 11 4.50 -2.63 -13.85
CA GLY A 11 4.35 -3.78 -13.11
C GLY A 11 5.59 -4.54 -13.12
N LEU A 12 6.28 -4.49 -14.17
CA LEU A 12 7.44 -5.14 -14.23
C LEU A 12 8.42 -4.64 -13.36
N ALA A 13 8.58 -3.45 -13.33
CA ALA A 13 9.57 -2.85 -12.55
C ALA A 13 9.42 -3.39 -11.18
N GLY A 14 8.28 -3.55 -10.74
CA GLY A 14 8.10 -3.99 -9.42
C GLY A 14 8.67 -5.35 -9.20
N CYS A 15 8.64 -6.11 -10.18
CA CYS A 15 9.11 -7.41 -10.01
C CYS A 15 10.53 -7.51 -9.86
N MET A 16 11.24 -6.62 -10.39
CA MET A 16 12.58 -6.73 -10.33
C MET A 16 13.11 -6.39 -9.08
N GLY A 17 12.66 -5.63 -8.43
CA GLY A 17 13.23 -5.19 -7.29
C GLY A 17 13.46 -6.10 -6.21
N GLY A 18 13.58 -7.13 -6.31
CA GLY A 18 13.88 -7.90 -5.26
C GLY A 18 12.77 -7.96 -4.40
N GLY A 19 12.05 -8.03 -4.10
CA GLY A 19 10.97 -8.21 -3.29
C GLY A 19 9.88 -7.38 -3.73
N PRO A 20 8.71 -7.88 -3.75
CA PRO A 20 7.60 -7.07 -4.15
C PRO A 20 7.33 -6.07 -3.07
N GLY A 21 6.79 -5.00 -3.45
CA GLY A 21 6.36 -3.98 -2.53
C GLY A 21 4.96 -3.58 -2.86
N ALA A 22 4.35 -2.84 -1.99
CA ALA A 22 3.02 -2.33 -2.22
C ALA A 22 3.02 -0.86 -1.89
N THR A 23 2.35 -0.06 -2.69
CA THR A 23 2.29 1.38 -2.47
C THR A 23 0.84 1.80 -2.40
N LEU A 24 0.51 2.53 -1.36
CA LEU A 24 -0.79 3.12 -1.21
C LEU A 24 -0.61 4.62 -1.04
N THR A 25 -1.45 5.40 -1.70
CA THR A 25 -1.43 6.84 -1.56
C THR A 25 -2.69 7.25 -0.81
N VAL A 26 -2.55 8.11 0.19
CA VAL A 26 -3.68 8.63 0.93
C VAL A 26 -3.96 10.01 0.37
N GLY A 27 -5.14 10.19 -0.19
CA GLY A 27 -5.52 11.47 -0.74
C GLY A 27 -6.81 11.95 -0.12
N ALA A 28 -7.34 13.04 -0.62
CA ALA A 28 -8.53 13.64 -0.07
C ALA A 28 -9.74 12.72 -0.14
N GLU A 29 -9.75 11.83 -1.08
CA GLU A 29 -10.89 10.95 -1.25
C GLU A 29 -10.64 9.52 -0.78
N GLY A 30 -9.56 9.28 -0.11
CA GLY A 30 -9.27 7.96 0.41
C GLY A 30 -7.99 7.38 -0.13
N PHE A 31 -7.90 6.08 -0.11
CA PHE A 31 -6.71 5.39 -0.58
C PHE A 31 -6.74 5.20 -2.09
N GLU A 32 -5.56 5.25 -2.69
CA GLU A 32 -5.43 5.01 -4.11
C GLU A 32 -4.17 4.15 -4.30
N PRO A 33 -4.23 2.97 -4.82
CA PRO A 33 -5.46 2.26 -5.18
C PRO A 33 -6.18 1.74 -3.95
N THR A 34 -7.35 1.16 -4.13
CA THR A 34 -8.07 0.63 -3.00
C THR A 34 -7.72 -0.84 -2.75
N GLU A 35 -6.93 -1.42 -3.61
CA GLU A 35 -6.52 -2.79 -3.40
C GLU A 35 -5.12 -3.01 -3.98
N VAL A 36 -4.25 -3.68 -3.24
CA VAL A 36 -2.95 -4.08 -3.73
C VAL A 36 -2.80 -5.57 -3.47
N THR A 37 -1.99 -6.24 -4.27
CA THR A 37 -1.80 -7.68 -4.16
C THR A 37 -0.34 -7.99 -3.83
N VAL A 38 -0.13 -8.87 -2.88
CA VAL A 38 1.21 -9.30 -2.50
C VAL A 38 1.21 -10.82 -2.42
N ASP A 39 2.39 -11.42 -2.28
CA ASP A 39 2.51 -12.87 -2.16
C ASP A 39 2.25 -13.28 -0.72
N ALA A 40 1.38 -14.24 -0.52
CA ALA A 40 1.10 -14.74 0.82
C ALA A 40 2.35 -15.45 1.35
N GLY A 41 2.58 -15.29 2.62
CA GLY A 41 3.70 -15.98 3.24
C GLY A 41 5.06 -15.34 3.04
N LYS A 42 5.13 -14.19 2.37
CA LYS A 42 6.39 -13.51 2.15
C LYS A 42 6.32 -12.11 2.69
N SER A 43 7.40 -11.64 3.26
CA SER A 43 7.43 -10.27 3.77
C SER A 43 7.51 -9.32 2.58
N PHE A 44 7.08 -8.11 2.77
CA PHE A 44 7.12 -7.11 1.71
C PHE A 44 7.20 -5.72 2.33
N ASP A 45 7.57 -4.75 1.54
CA ASP A 45 7.63 -3.38 2.02
C ASP A 45 6.35 -2.67 1.64
N LEU A 46 5.70 -2.06 2.63
CA LEU A 46 4.52 -1.26 2.37
C LEU A 46 4.97 0.20 2.35
N GLU A 47 4.72 0.88 1.26
CA GLU A 47 5.05 2.27 1.14
C GLU A 47 3.74 3.05 1.17
N VAL A 48 3.66 4.07 2.00
CA VAL A 48 2.48 4.89 2.10
C VAL A 48 2.86 6.33 1.79
N VAL A 49 2.21 6.89 0.79
CA VAL A 49 2.44 8.28 0.37
C VAL A 49 1.29 9.10 0.91
N ASN A 50 1.59 10.14 1.66
CA ASN A 50 0.55 11.00 2.20
C ASN A 50 0.42 12.25 1.33
N ASP A 51 -0.61 12.26 0.50
CA ASP A 51 -0.84 13.37 -0.41
C ASP A 51 -1.93 14.28 0.17
N THR A 52 -1.84 14.55 1.47
CA THR A 52 -2.77 15.46 2.13
C THR A 52 -1.97 16.48 2.93
N LYS A 53 -2.67 17.40 3.54
CA LYS A 53 -2.02 18.42 4.31
C LYS A 53 -2.03 18.12 5.80
N ALA A 54 -2.42 16.94 6.18
CA ALA A 54 -2.48 16.56 7.59
C ALA A 54 -1.71 15.28 7.81
N VAL A 55 -1.31 15.03 9.05
CA VAL A 55 -0.64 13.80 9.40
C VAL A 55 -1.67 12.68 9.29
N GLN A 56 -1.28 11.56 8.72
CA GLN A 56 -2.17 10.43 8.57
C GLN A 56 -1.56 9.21 9.26
N THR A 57 -2.41 8.39 9.84
CA THR A 57 -1.95 7.14 10.44
C THR A 57 -2.67 6.00 9.73
N VAL A 58 -1.91 5.13 9.12
CA VAL A 58 -2.43 4.03 8.33
C VAL A 58 -2.19 2.74 9.10
N THR A 59 -3.22 1.95 9.26
CA THR A 59 -3.14 0.73 10.05
C THR A 59 -3.48 -0.46 9.18
N VAL A 60 -2.58 -1.42 9.15
CA VAL A 60 -2.85 -2.69 8.49
C VAL A 60 -3.39 -3.59 9.60
N GLU A 61 -4.48 -4.30 9.31
CA GLU A 61 -5.14 -5.15 10.25
C GLU A 61 -4.17 -5.90 11.14
N GLY A 62 -4.34 -5.78 12.44
CA GLY A 62 -3.52 -6.49 13.39
C GLY A 62 -2.13 -5.96 13.64
N ARG A 63 -1.80 -4.82 13.08
CA ARG A 63 -0.45 -4.27 13.21
C ARG A 63 -0.51 -2.83 13.71
N PRO A 64 0.59 -2.35 14.28
CA PRO A 64 0.62 -0.96 14.76
C PRO A 64 0.47 0.01 13.60
N GLY A 65 -0.04 1.16 13.86
CA GLY A 65 -0.24 2.18 12.84
C GLY A 65 1.07 2.76 12.33
N LEU A 66 1.08 3.16 11.08
CA LEU A 66 2.22 3.81 10.46
C LEU A 66 1.85 5.27 10.27
N ARG A 67 2.61 6.16 10.91
CA ARG A 67 2.34 7.57 10.84
C ARG A 67 3.09 8.19 9.68
N VAL A 68 2.40 8.95 8.86
CA VAL A 68 3.00 9.55 7.69
C VAL A 68 2.72 11.04 7.72
N LEU A 69 3.78 11.84 7.67
CA LEU A 69 3.63 13.28 7.73
C LEU A 69 3.10 13.83 6.40
N PRO A 70 2.52 15.03 6.43
CA PRO A 70 1.94 15.60 5.22
C PRO A 70 2.95 15.70 4.10
N GLY A 71 2.57 15.25 2.93
CA GLY A 71 3.43 15.33 1.76
C GLY A 71 4.60 14.38 1.75
N GLU A 72 4.68 13.50 2.72
CA GLU A 72 5.81 12.60 2.81
C GLU A 72 5.45 11.16 2.54
N THR A 73 6.44 10.33 2.43
CA THR A 73 6.26 8.91 2.19
C THR A 73 6.95 8.15 3.31
N SER A 74 6.29 7.16 3.83
CA SER A 74 6.88 6.30 4.85
C SER A 74 6.82 4.87 4.39
N GLN A 75 7.76 4.07 4.84
CA GLN A 75 7.79 2.66 4.50
C GLN A 75 7.83 1.82 5.73
N ARG A 76 7.28 0.64 5.64
CA ARG A 76 7.37 -0.31 6.74
C ARG A 76 7.42 -1.69 6.15
N GLN A 77 8.29 -2.53 6.66
CA GLN A 77 8.31 -3.90 6.24
C GLN A 77 7.20 -4.63 6.96
N ILE A 78 6.40 -5.34 6.23
CA ILE A 78 5.32 -6.13 6.78
C ILE A 78 5.77 -7.58 6.74
N ASP A 79 5.66 -8.27 7.86
CA ASP A 79 6.02 -9.69 7.89
C ASP A 79 4.94 -10.35 7.05
N SER A 80 5.10 -11.59 6.73
CA SER A 80 4.19 -12.25 5.83
C SER A 80 2.74 -12.18 6.29
N LEU A 81 1.84 -12.20 5.34
CA LEU A 81 0.42 -12.24 5.60
C LEU A 81 -0.12 -13.58 5.11
N ALA A 82 -1.11 -14.09 5.80
CA ALA A 82 -1.76 -15.32 5.36
C ALA A 82 -2.57 -15.00 4.11
N ALA A 83 -2.80 -16.00 3.28
CA ALA A 83 -3.58 -15.80 2.07
C ALA A 83 -4.95 -15.24 2.43
N GLY A 84 -5.44 -14.31 1.66
CA GLY A 84 -6.73 -13.69 1.88
C GLY A 84 -6.63 -12.18 1.87
N ASP A 85 -7.71 -11.53 2.21
CA ASP A 85 -7.79 -10.09 2.20
C ASP A 85 -7.51 -9.53 3.58
N HIS A 86 -6.71 -8.49 3.64
CA HIS A 86 -6.37 -7.84 4.89
C HIS A 86 -6.72 -6.37 4.78
N LYS A 87 -7.44 -5.87 5.78
CA LYS A 87 -7.94 -4.51 5.70
C LYS A 87 -6.91 -3.48 6.12
N VAL A 88 -6.89 -2.38 5.41
CA VAL A 88 -6.05 -1.24 5.73
C VAL A 88 -7.00 -0.10 6.03
N THR A 89 -6.81 0.55 7.16
CA THR A 89 -7.70 1.64 7.57
C THR A 89 -6.92 2.91 7.83
N LEU A 90 -7.62 4.02 7.85
CA LEU A 90 -7.03 5.31 8.11
C LEU A 90 -7.64 5.82 9.40
N GLU A 91 -6.80 6.11 10.38
CA GLU A 91 -7.30 6.55 11.65
C GLU A 91 -8.06 7.84 11.50
N GLY A 92 -9.24 7.90 12.08
CA GLY A 92 -10.02 9.11 12.04
C GLY A 92 -10.83 9.34 10.77
N ALA A 93 -10.81 8.41 9.87
CA ALA A 93 -11.54 8.57 8.62
C ALA A 93 -12.15 7.24 8.22
N PRO A 94 -13.22 7.25 7.45
CA PRO A 94 -13.89 6.00 7.07
C PRO A 94 -13.32 5.31 5.85
N PHE A 95 -12.11 5.68 5.44
CA PHE A 95 -11.53 5.12 4.25
C PHE A 95 -10.86 3.78 4.53
N GLU A 96 -10.93 2.87 3.57
CA GLU A 96 -10.33 1.57 3.70
C GLU A 96 -9.69 1.14 2.40
N ALA A 97 -8.67 0.32 2.51
CA ALA A 97 -8.08 -0.32 1.35
C ALA A 97 -7.87 -1.78 1.72
N THR A 98 -7.50 -2.60 0.76
CA THR A 98 -7.31 -4.02 0.99
C THR A 98 -5.95 -4.44 0.46
N ILE A 99 -5.25 -5.24 1.24
CA ILE A 99 -4.05 -5.90 0.78
C ILE A 99 -4.46 -7.35 0.58
N ARG A 100 -4.39 -7.82 -0.68
CA ARG A 100 -4.78 -9.18 -0.97
C ARG A 100 -3.53 -10.04 -1.05
N ALA A 101 -3.42 -11.01 -0.18
CA ALA A 101 -2.28 -11.90 -0.17
C ALA A 101 -2.65 -13.17 -0.91
N GLU A 102 -1.89 -13.50 -1.95
CA GLU A 102 -2.17 -14.65 -2.78
C GLU A 102 -1.04 -15.64 -2.79
N GLU A 103 -1.37 -16.91 -2.81
CA GLU A 103 -0.37 -17.94 -2.86
C GLU A 103 0.14 -18.18 -4.26
#